data_b5616a5779d4b17634338dc91753e578
#
_entry.id   b5616a5779d4b17634338dc91753e578
#
_cell.length_a   1.000
_cell.length_b   1.000
_cell.length_c   1.000
_cell.angle_alpha   90.00
_cell.angle_beta   90.00
_cell.angle_gamma   90.00
#
_symmetry.space_group_name_H-M   'P 1'
#
loop_
_entity.id
_entity.type
_entity.pdbx_description
1 polymer ?
#
loop_
_entity_poly.entity_id
_entity_poly.type
_entity_poly.pdbx_seq_one_letter_code
_entity_poly.pdbx_strand_id
1 'polypeptide(L)'
;MTVRGRTSMSQGQVPYKELLSAARKAEPQALEMLGELVRFPSCAARDHKTIVECADHVEAHLRGFGYSAKQFPTKGSPVVYAVKDVGAEKSLLLYHHYDVQPEDPLDLWKSDPWKLEVRDGRVFGRGVVDNKGPYVADLLGLDLLERSLGKLPVNVKFLVEGEEEVGSVHLGDFTRENASFLKSDGAVNEMLVSTPGSPSEIYCGVKGDVYFELKAGGSPTFPNRDVHSGYANAIPNAAWRLIWALSTLKDKDDRITIDGWDALVREISEEDRAALTEYSEDLGAALKADYGLGKTLLGREGLELVESVFMSPSVTISGFGSGYQGPGSKTIVPCSASAKVDFRLVPDLTPDKAEELLKAHLVKKGFGDIEVTMLDTAFDPSKTPITDPFIRLVRECSSEVVAPARCSVLPMGFGSGPVELFARYAPTCFAWSRADSSGTNLHAPNESWPVGSLSNEMAFVALVAQRLGSS
;
A
#
# COMPACT_ATOMS: atom_id res chain seq x y z
N MET A 1 0.48 47.07 -1.84
CA MET A 1 1.43 46.83 -0.74
C MET A 1 1.33 45.36 -0.33
N THR A 2 2.25 44.57 -0.87
CA THR A 2 2.29 43.11 -0.71
C THR A 2 3.13 42.79 0.54
N VAL A 3 2.50 42.39 1.61
CA VAL A 3 3.19 41.90 2.81
C VAL A 3 3.70 40.50 2.51
N ARG A 4 4.97 40.37 2.16
CA ARG A 4 5.70 39.10 2.18
C ARG A 4 5.97 38.77 3.65
N GLY A 5 5.18 37.85 4.23
CA GLY A 5 5.50 37.23 5.52
C GLY A 5 6.80 36.43 5.35
N ARG A 6 7.90 36.97 5.85
CA ARG A 6 9.09 36.16 6.16
C ARG A 6 8.75 35.38 7.44
N THR A 7 8.48 34.10 7.30
CA THR A 7 8.55 33.17 8.47
C THR A 7 9.99 33.25 8.99
N SER A 8 10.15 33.72 10.21
CA SER A 8 11.45 33.75 10.90
C SER A 8 11.85 32.30 11.15
N MET A 9 12.90 31.80 10.49
CA MET A 9 13.54 30.53 10.84
C MET A 9 14.05 30.65 12.27
N SER A 10 13.67 29.70 13.13
CA SER A 10 14.25 29.56 14.47
C SER A 10 15.73 29.21 14.33
N GLN A 11 16.58 29.75 15.23
CA GLN A 11 17.99 29.37 15.27
C GLN A 11 18.10 27.85 15.46
N GLY A 12 18.68 27.14 14.47
CA GLY A 12 18.90 25.69 14.51
C GLY A 12 18.19 24.86 13.43
N GLN A 13 17.43 25.47 12.52
CA GLN A 13 16.80 24.73 11.41
C GLN A 13 17.65 24.79 10.13
N VAL A 14 17.82 23.61 9.49
CA VAL A 14 18.48 23.48 8.19
C VAL A 14 17.45 23.71 7.07
N PRO A 15 17.68 24.64 6.15
CA PRO A 15 16.77 24.88 5.03
C PRO A 15 16.66 23.64 4.13
N TYR A 16 15.48 23.38 3.55
CA TYR A 16 15.27 22.23 2.65
C TYR A 16 16.29 22.18 1.51
N LYS A 17 16.65 23.34 0.92
CA LYS A 17 17.64 23.38 -0.16
C LYS A 17 19.03 22.88 0.26
N GLU A 18 19.39 23.09 1.51
CA GLU A 18 20.65 22.59 2.07
C GLU A 18 20.57 21.09 2.34
N LEU A 19 19.45 20.60 2.88
CA LEU A 19 19.17 19.17 3.01
C LEU A 19 19.23 18.46 1.66
N LEU A 20 18.58 18.99 0.65
CA LEU A 20 18.60 18.44 -0.72
C LEU A 20 20.01 18.47 -1.34
N SER A 21 20.77 19.54 -1.08
CA SER A 21 22.16 19.62 -1.55
C SER A 21 23.05 18.57 -0.88
N ALA A 22 22.84 18.33 0.42
CA ALA A 22 23.56 17.28 1.16
C ALA A 22 23.14 15.88 0.67
N ALA A 23 21.85 15.64 0.47
CA ALA A 23 21.29 14.40 -0.05
C ALA A 23 21.87 14.05 -1.44
N ARG A 24 21.93 15.01 -2.36
CA ARG A 24 22.54 14.83 -3.68
C ARG A 24 24.03 14.45 -3.61
N LYS A 25 24.77 14.93 -2.63
CA LYS A 25 26.16 14.54 -2.40
C LYS A 25 26.30 13.13 -1.83
N ALA A 26 25.29 12.68 -1.10
CA ALA A 26 25.23 11.33 -0.52
C ALA A 26 24.64 10.28 -1.49
N GLU A 27 24.17 10.68 -2.67
CA GLU A 27 23.59 9.79 -3.67
C GLU A 27 24.49 8.59 -4.04
N PRO A 28 25.82 8.75 -4.23
CA PRO A 28 26.69 7.60 -4.46
C PRO A 28 26.68 6.59 -3.30
N GLN A 29 26.63 7.06 -2.03
CA GLN A 29 26.50 6.21 -0.85
C GLN A 29 25.15 5.49 -0.83
N ALA A 30 24.07 6.20 -1.18
CA ALA A 30 22.74 5.60 -1.27
C ALA A 30 22.68 4.48 -2.32
N LEU A 31 23.28 4.71 -3.50
CA LEU A 31 23.35 3.70 -4.55
C LEU A 31 24.20 2.49 -4.15
N GLU A 32 25.31 2.67 -3.42
CA GLU A 32 26.12 1.59 -2.89
C GLU A 32 25.32 0.73 -1.90
N MET A 33 24.69 1.35 -0.89
CA MET A 33 23.88 0.65 0.11
C MET A 33 22.67 -0.05 -0.52
N LEU A 34 21.99 0.59 -1.46
CA LEU A 34 20.87 -0.01 -2.21
C LEU A 34 21.38 -1.22 -3.04
N GLY A 35 22.54 -1.09 -3.68
CA GLY A 35 23.15 -2.18 -4.42
C GLY A 35 23.49 -3.40 -3.55
N GLU A 36 23.83 -3.18 -2.28
CA GLU A 36 24.04 -4.26 -1.30
C GLU A 36 22.73 -4.98 -0.96
N LEU A 37 21.62 -4.26 -0.81
CA LEU A 37 20.31 -4.85 -0.53
C LEU A 37 19.68 -5.54 -1.76
N VAL A 38 19.83 -4.97 -2.95
CA VAL A 38 19.30 -5.55 -4.20
C VAL A 38 19.90 -6.93 -4.50
N ARG A 39 21.11 -7.20 -4.03
CA ARG A 39 21.76 -8.53 -4.21
C ARG A 39 21.04 -9.68 -3.48
N PHE A 40 20.18 -9.39 -2.52
CA PHE A 40 19.38 -10.41 -1.85
C PHE A 40 18.06 -10.62 -2.60
N PRO A 41 17.85 -11.80 -3.25
CA PRO A 41 16.55 -12.17 -3.80
C PRO A 41 15.59 -12.56 -2.66
N SER A 42 15.28 -11.61 -1.80
CA SER A 42 14.49 -11.80 -0.59
C SER A 42 13.00 -11.93 -0.90
N CYS A 43 12.62 -12.95 -1.69
CA CYS A 43 11.22 -13.24 -2.01
C CYS A 43 10.61 -14.10 -0.91
N ALA A 44 9.73 -13.54 -0.08
CA ALA A 44 9.08 -14.26 1.02
C ALA A 44 8.32 -15.51 0.56
N ALA A 45 7.76 -15.47 -0.65
CA ALA A 45 7.06 -16.61 -1.25
C ALA A 45 7.97 -17.78 -1.67
N ARG A 46 9.31 -17.64 -1.64
CA ARG A 46 10.23 -18.62 -2.23
C ARG A 46 11.29 -19.17 -1.29
N ASP A 47 12.11 -18.33 -0.70
CA ASP A 47 13.34 -18.75 -0.01
C ASP A 47 13.55 -18.06 1.34
N HIS A 48 13.29 -18.81 2.39
CA HIS A 48 13.48 -18.32 3.77
C HIS A 48 14.93 -17.97 4.11
N LYS A 49 15.92 -18.61 3.47
CA LYS A 49 17.34 -18.34 3.76
C LYS A 49 17.75 -16.93 3.32
N THR A 50 17.44 -16.54 2.10
CA THR A 50 17.76 -15.20 1.58
C THR A 50 16.99 -14.10 2.31
N ILE A 51 15.79 -14.39 2.81
CA ILE A 51 15.02 -13.52 3.70
C ILE A 51 15.80 -13.23 4.99
N VAL A 52 16.29 -14.27 5.68
CA VAL A 52 17.04 -14.12 6.93
C VAL A 52 18.37 -13.38 6.69
N GLU A 53 19.10 -13.72 5.62
CA GLU A 53 20.35 -13.02 5.26
C GLU A 53 20.10 -11.53 4.96
N CYS A 54 18.97 -11.18 4.35
CA CYS A 54 18.57 -9.79 4.13
C CYS A 54 18.21 -9.08 5.44
N ALA A 55 17.49 -9.74 6.35
CA ALA A 55 17.17 -9.22 7.68
C ALA A 55 18.45 -8.94 8.51
N ASP A 56 19.43 -9.87 8.46
CA ASP A 56 20.73 -9.69 9.11
C ASP A 56 21.45 -8.43 8.58
N HIS A 57 21.37 -8.21 7.28
CA HIS A 57 21.98 -7.04 6.64
C HIS A 57 21.27 -5.73 7.01
N VAL A 58 19.93 -5.73 7.03
CA VAL A 58 19.12 -4.60 7.50
C VAL A 58 19.44 -4.25 8.96
N GLU A 59 19.51 -5.24 9.84
CA GLU A 59 19.89 -5.03 11.24
C GLU A 59 21.30 -4.44 11.36
N ALA A 60 22.26 -4.97 10.59
CA ALA A 60 23.62 -4.47 10.57
C ALA A 60 23.71 -3.02 10.07
N HIS A 61 22.97 -2.67 9.02
CA HIS A 61 22.85 -1.28 8.55
C HIS A 61 22.38 -0.36 9.66
N LEU A 62 21.22 -0.67 10.28
CA LEU A 62 20.64 0.15 11.35
C LEU A 62 21.63 0.33 12.52
N ARG A 63 22.31 -0.75 12.93
CA ARG A 63 23.38 -0.67 13.96
C ARG A 63 24.54 0.21 13.54
N GLY A 64 24.97 0.12 12.27
CA GLY A 64 26.03 0.95 11.70
C GLY A 64 25.73 2.44 11.77
N PHE A 65 24.46 2.83 11.70
CA PHE A 65 23.97 4.20 11.87
C PHE A 65 23.61 4.56 13.31
N GLY A 66 24.00 3.73 14.30
CA GLY A 66 23.84 4.02 15.73
C GLY A 66 22.46 3.74 16.31
N TYR A 67 21.61 2.98 15.62
CA TYR A 67 20.34 2.51 16.18
C TYR A 67 20.55 1.29 17.08
N SER A 68 19.77 1.19 18.14
CA SER A 68 19.61 -0.07 18.86
C SER A 68 18.65 -0.96 18.07
N ALA A 69 19.20 -1.83 17.24
CA ALA A 69 18.46 -2.72 16.35
C ALA A 69 18.43 -4.16 16.86
N LYS A 70 17.31 -4.85 16.66
CA LYS A 70 17.10 -6.25 17.03
C LYS A 70 16.11 -6.91 16.08
N GLN A 71 16.39 -8.17 15.72
CA GLN A 71 15.41 -9.05 15.08
C GLN A 71 14.49 -9.72 16.10
N PHE A 72 13.24 -9.80 15.73
CA PHE A 72 12.20 -10.53 16.45
C PHE A 72 11.74 -11.69 15.56
N PRO A 73 11.95 -12.92 16.00
CA PRO A 73 11.51 -14.09 15.25
C PRO A 73 9.99 -14.11 15.19
N THR A 74 9.46 -14.48 14.05
CA THR A 74 8.04 -14.79 13.84
C THR A 74 7.91 -16.27 13.44
N LYS A 75 6.71 -16.73 13.11
CA LYS A 75 6.53 -18.03 12.47
C LYS A 75 6.97 -18.06 11.01
N GLY A 76 7.17 -16.89 10.41
CA GLY A 76 7.66 -16.67 9.06
C GLY A 76 8.96 -15.87 9.06
N SER A 77 9.00 -14.76 8.34
CA SER A 77 10.17 -13.88 8.25
C SER A 77 10.36 -13.04 9.52
N PRO A 78 11.62 -12.81 9.98
CA PRO A 78 11.84 -12.01 11.17
C PRO A 78 11.47 -10.54 10.94
N VAL A 79 10.96 -9.89 12.00
CA VAL A 79 10.76 -8.44 12.02
C VAL A 79 12.00 -7.77 12.61
N VAL A 80 12.56 -6.80 11.91
CA VAL A 80 13.66 -5.97 12.41
C VAL A 80 13.06 -4.69 13.00
N TYR A 81 13.24 -4.50 14.30
CA TYR A 81 12.88 -3.26 14.98
C TYR A 81 14.12 -2.54 15.46
N ALA A 82 14.18 -1.24 15.22
CA ALA A 82 15.29 -0.42 15.67
C ALA A 82 14.81 0.91 16.23
N VAL A 83 15.56 1.43 17.21
CA VAL A 83 15.28 2.73 17.83
C VAL A 83 16.58 3.51 18.05
N LYS A 84 16.54 4.79 17.72
CA LYS A 84 17.52 5.78 18.14
C LYS A 84 16.81 6.76 19.06
N ASP A 85 16.93 6.50 20.38
CA ASP A 85 16.41 7.36 21.43
C ASP A 85 17.44 8.43 21.74
N VAL A 86 17.11 9.65 21.40
CA VAL A 86 17.95 10.83 21.66
C VAL A 86 17.42 11.68 22.82
N GLY A 87 16.42 11.19 23.56
CA GLY A 87 15.76 11.92 24.63
C GLY A 87 14.97 13.12 24.12
N ALA A 88 14.47 13.07 22.89
CA ALA A 88 13.58 14.06 22.34
C ALA A 88 12.15 13.87 22.88
N GLU A 89 11.35 14.94 22.88
CA GLU A 89 9.96 14.89 23.32
C GLU A 89 9.07 14.16 22.30
N LYS A 90 9.39 14.31 21.00
CA LYS A 90 8.66 13.74 19.88
C LYS A 90 9.36 12.51 19.30
N SER A 91 8.57 11.65 18.63
CA SER A 91 9.05 10.43 17.99
C SER A 91 8.44 10.23 16.60
N LEU A 92 9.25 9.70 15.66
CA LEU A 92 8.87 9.34 14.31
C LEU A 92 9.08 7.83 14.12
N LEU A 93 8.04 7.14 13.62
CA LEU A 93 8.10 5.74 13.21
C LEU A 93 8.20 5.67 11.68
N LEU A 94 9.13 4.87 11.17
CA LEU A 94 9.29 4.56 9.74
C LEU A 94 9.03 3.07 9.55
N TYR A 95 8.04 2.76 8.73
CA TYR A 95 7.73 1.40 8.34
C TYR A 95 8.29 1.11 6.95
N HIS A 96 8.97 -0.02 6.83
CA HIS A 96 9.52 -0.54 5.58
C HIS A 96 9.42 -2.06 5.54
N HIS A 97 9.67 -2.63 4.34
CA HIS A 97 9.86 -4.06 4.18
C HIS A 97 11.12 -4.38 3.37
N TYR A 98 11.73 -5.52 3.65
CA TYR A 98 12.95 -5.97 2.97
C TYR A 98 12.71 -7.14 2.03
N ASP A 99 11.51 -7.72 2.04
CA ASP A 99 11.11 -8.68 1.02
C ASP A 99 10.73 -7.97 -0.28
N VAL A 100 10.61 -8.76 -1.33
CA VAL A 100 10.33 -8.25 -2.68
C VAL A 100 9.50 -9.27 -3.47
N GLN A 101 8.77 -8.79 -4.47
CA GLN A 101 8.09 -9.64 -5.44
C GLN A 101 9.07 -10.49 -6.25
N PRO A 102 8.65 -11.69 -6.70
CA PRO A 102 9.42 -12.48 -7.66
C PRO A 102 9.80 -11.69 -8.91
N GLU A 103 10.95 -12.04 -9.50
CA GLU A 103 11.46 -11.42 -10.72
C GLU A 103 10.75 -11.87 -12.00
N ASP A 104 9.92 -12.91 -11.94
CA ASP A 104 9.28 -13.48 -13.14
C ASP A 104 8.37 -12.48 -13.89
N PRO A 105 8.33 -12.54 -15.22
CA PRO A 105 9.15 -13.38 -16.09
C PRO A 105 10.55 -12.80 -16.34
N LEU A 106 11.59 -13.60 -16.08
CA LEU A 106 12.98 -13.17 -16.10
C LEU A 106 13.46 -12.73 -17.51
N ASP A 107 12.93 -13.32 -18.57
CA ASP A 107 13.27 -13.01 -19.95
C ASP A 107 12.85 -11.61 -20.42
N LEU A 108 12.00 -10.93 -19.66
CA LEU A 108 11.59 -9.55 -19.95
C LEU A 108 12.50 -8.51 -19.25
N TRP A 109 13.40 -8.92 -18.38
CA TRP A 109 14.38 -8.01 -17.79
C TRP A 109 15.51 -7.68 -18.77
N LYS A 110 15.84 -6.39 -18.86
CA LYS A 110 16.96 -5.89 -19.69
C LYS A 110 18.32 -5.97 -19.00
N SER A 111 18.31 -6.14 -17.69
CA SER A 111 19.48 -6.33 -16.83
C SER A 111 19.15 -7.32 -15.72
N ASP A 112 20.16 -7.86 -15.04
CA ASP A 112 19.96 -8.75 -13.90
C ASP A 112 19.16 -8.04 -12.80
N PRO A 113 17.98 -8.55 -12.39
CA PRO A 113 17.13 -7.94 -11.35
C PRO A 113 17.83 -7.85 -9.98
N TRP A 114 18.82 -8.69 -9.71
CA TRP A 114 19.56 -8.78 -8.46
C TRP A 114 20.90 -8.02 -8.47
N LYS A 115 21.11 -7.22 -9.52
CA LYS A 115 22.28 -6.35 -9.65
C LYS A 115 21.85 -4.94 -9.99
N LEU A 116 22.06 -4.03 -9.05
CA LEU A 116 21.75 -2.61 -9.27
C LEU A 116 22.42 -2.09 -10.53
N GLU A 117 21.68 -1.50 -11.42
CA GLU A 117 22.17 -0.84 -12.62
C GLU A 117 21.64 0.59 -12.73
N VAL A 118 22.51 1.54 -13.00
CA VAL A 118 22.13 2.93 -13.27
C VAL A 118 22.25 3.18 -14.76
N ARG A 119 21.15 3.52 -15.42
CA ARG A 119 21.09 3.93 -16.83
C ARG A 119 20.02 4.97 -17.06
N ASP A 120 20.22 5.89 -18.00
CA ASP A 120 19.25 6.92 -18.38
C ASP A 120 18.68 7.73 -17.21
N GLY A 121 19.48 7.98 -16.16
CA GLY A 121 19.07 8.72 -14.97
C GLY A 121 18.13 7.94 -14.03
N ARG A 122 17.99 6.64 -14.23
CA ARG A 122 17.20 5.74 -13.38
C ARG A 122 18.06 4.61 -12.82
N VAL A 123 17.73 4.16 -11.63
CA VAL A 123 18.26 2.96 -11.01
C VAL A 123 17.31 1.80 -11.27
N PHE A 124 17.86 0.64 -11.68
CA PHE A 124 17.13 -0.58 -12.01
C PHE A 124 17.54 -1.71 -11.09
N GLY A 125 16.57 -2.51 -10.69
CA GLY A 125 16.73 -3.71 -9.87
C GLY A 125 15.41 -4.04 -9.15
N ARG A 126 15.22 -5.27 -8.73
CA ARG A 126 14.05 -5.65 -7.94
C ARG A 126 14.17 -5.07 -6.52
N GLY A 127 13.12 -4.37 -6.05
CA GLY A 127 13.08 -3.72 -4.75
C GLY A 127 13.66 -2.29 -4.73
N VAL A 128 14.06 -1.72 -5.88
CA VAL A 128 14.61 -0.35 -5.90
C VAL A 128 13.58 0.72 -5.59
N VAL A 129 12.31 0.44 -5.83
CA VAL A 129 11.18 1.29 -5.42
C VAL A 129 10.45 0.66 -4.24
N ASP A 130 10.26 -0.65 -4.28
CA ASP A 130 9.40 -1.42 -3.40
C ASP A 130 10.19 -2.53 -2.69
N ASN A 131 10.79 -2.26 -1.50
CA ASN A 131 10.82 -1.02 -0.73
C ASN A 131 12.27 -0.70 -0.23
N LYS A 132 13.29 -1.39 -0.77
CA LYS A 132 14.71 -1.26 -0.34
C LYS A 132 15.27 0.14 -0.59
N GLY A 133 14.84 0.79 -1.68
CA GLY A 133 15.28 2.16 -2.00
C GLY A 133 14.78 3.19 -0.99
N PRO A 134 13.48 3.28 -0.72
CA PRO A 134 12.93 4.14 0.33
C PRO A 134 13.55 3.91 1.71
N TYR A 135 13.74 2.65 2.13
CA TYR A 135 14.43 2.32 3.38
C TYR A 135 15.84 2.94 3.45
N VAL A 136 16.63 2.80 2.38
CA VAL A 136 17.99 3.38 2.32
C VAL A 136 17.93 4.89 2.34
N ALA A 137 16.99 5.49 1.63
CA ALA A 137 16.84 6.93 1.56
C ALA A 137 16.46 7.52 2.93
N ASP A 138 15.52 6.92 3.63
CA ASP A 138 15.10 7.39 4.95
C ASP A 138 16.22 7.26 5.99
N LEU A 139 16.94 6.15 5.99
CA LEU A 139 18.07 5.94 6.89
C LEU A 139 19.17 6.98 6.69
N LEU A 140 19.55 7.24 5.42
CA LEU A 140 20.57 8.25 5.09
C LEU A 140 20.08 9.67 5.29
N GLY A 141 18.82 9.97 4.99
CA GLY A 141 18.23 11.30 5.20
C GLY A 141 18.30 11.73 6.67
N LEU A 142 17.98 10.81 7.57
CA LEU A 142 18.07 11.05 9.01
C LEU A 142 19.51 11.18 9.51
N ASP A 143 20.44 10.39 8.97
CA ASP A 143 21.87 10.53 9.26
C ASP A 143 22.43 11.90 8.81
N LEU A 144 22.04 12.36 7.61
CA LEU A 144 22.41 13.68 7.13
C LEU A 144 21.86 14.80 8.02
N LEU A 145 20.62 14.67 8.49
CA LEU A 145 20.04 15.61 9.44
C LEU A 145 20.82 15.61 10.76
N GLU A 146 21.10 14.44 11.31
CA GLU A 146 21.86 14.31 12.56
C GLU A 146 23.23 14.96 12.45
N ARG A 147 23.98 14.70 11.36
CA ARG A 147 25.28 15.34 11.10
C ARG A 147 25.19 16.85 10.97
N SER A 148 24.10 17.36 10.40
CA SER A 148 23.90 18.80 10.20
C SER A 148 23.57 19.52 11.50
N LEU A 149 22.83 18.89 12.41
CA LEU A 149 22.37 19.46 13.67
C LEU A 149 23.23 19.05 14.88
N GLY A 150 24.09 18.03 14.74
CA GLY A 150 24.85 17.40 15.82
C GLY A 150 24.03 16.39 16.64
N LYS A 151 22.70 16.39 16.50
CA LYS A 151 21.76 15.47 17.17
C LYS A 151 20.44 15.47 16.43
N LEU A 152 19.74 14.33 16.37
CA LEU A 152 18.38 14.29 15.83
C LEU A 152 17.41 15.10 16.72
N PRO A 153 16.44 15.81 16.13
CA PRO A 153 15.44 16.57 16.87
C PRO A 153 14.27 15.71 17.37
N VAL A 154 14.19 14.45 16.93
CA VAL A 154 13.15 13.47 17.30
C VAL A 154 13.79 12.12 17.62
N ASN A 155 13.13 11.32 18.46
CA ASN A 155 13.44 9.90 18.55
C ASN A 155 12.97 9.19 17.28
N VAL A 156 13.77 8.31 16.71
CA VAL A 156 13.45 7.62 15.46
C VAL A 156 13.32 6.13 15.69
N LYS A 157 12.29 5.54 15.12
CA LYS A 157 12.01 4.12 15.15
C LYS A 157 11.87 3.58 13.74
N PHE A 158 12.48 2.41 13.48
CA PHE A 158 12.28 1.64 12.26
C PHE A 158 11.56 0.35 12.60
N LEU A 159 10.52 0.05 11.84
CA LEU A 159 9.82 -1.22 11.80
C LEU A 159 9.99 -1.77 10.38
N VAL A 160 10.78 -2.84 10.23
CA VAL A 160 11.11 -3.39 8.91
C VAL A 160 10.77 -4.87 8.89
N GLU A 161 9.82 -5.26 8.06
CA GLU A 161 9.36 -6.64 7.96
C GLU A 161 9.86 -7.36 6.70
N GLY A 162 9.57 -8.65 6.58
CA GLY A 162 9.98 -9.48 5.44
C GLY A 162 8.86 -10.33 4.86
N GLU A 163 7.61 -9.90 4.99
CA GLU A 163 6.42 -10.60 4.49
C GLU A 163 5.35 -9.65 3.91
N GLU A 164 5.69 -8.38 3.62
CA GLU A 164 4.74 -7.42 3.08
C GLU A 164 4.15 -7.93 1.76
N GLU A 165 4.99 -8.41 0.87
CA GLU A 165 4.66 -8.89 -0.48
C GLU A 165 3.86 -10.21 -0.50
N VAL A 166 3.66 -10.82 0.66
CA VAL A 166 2.80 -11.99 0.86
C VAL A 166 1.69 -11.73 1.88
N GLY A 167 1.47 -10.46 2.24
CA GLY A 167 0.35 -9.99 3.06
C GLY A 167 0.65 -9.88 4.55
N SER A 168 1.91 -9.68 4.97
CA SER A 168 2.32 -9.38 6.36
C SER A 168 1.76 -10.37 7.39
N VAL A 169 1.72 -11.67 7.03
CA VAL A 169 0.97 -12.73 7.73
C VAL A 169 1.25 -12.78 9.23
N HIS A 170 2.49 -12.49 9.63
CA HIS A 170 2.91 -12.60 11.03
C HIS A 170 3.19 -11.24 11.71
N LEU A 171 3.11 -10.13 10.98
CA LEU A 171 3.35 -8.78 11.53
C LEU A 171 2.31 -8.42 12.61
N GLY A 172 1.05 -8.86 12.43
CA GLY A 172 -0.03 -8.60 13.37
C GLY A 172 0.22 -9.15 14.79
N ASP A 173 0.85 -10.32 14.91
CA ASP A 173 1.25 -10.89 16.20
C ASP A 173 2.33 -10.02 16.86
N PHE A 174 3.36 -9.66 16.09
CA PHE A 174 4.44 -8.78 16.56
C PHE A 174 3.92 -7.44 17.07
N THR A 175 3.06 -6.76 16.31
CA THR A 175 2.55 -5.43 16.67
C THR A 175 1.69 -5.45 17.93
N ARG A 176 0.90 -6.52 18.14
CA ARG A 176 0.11 -6.69 19.38
C ARG A 176 1.00 -6.91 20.61
N GLU A 177 2.01 -7.76 20.48
CA GLU A 177 2.93 -8.09 21.59
C GLU A 177 3.85 -6.91 21.93
N ASN A 178 4.16 -6.05 20.96
CA ASN A 178 5.10 -4.95 21.07
C ASN A 178 4.46 -3.57 20.84
N ALA A 179 3.20 -3.39 21.18
CA ALA A 179 2.43 -2.16 20.95
C ALA A 179 3.12 -0.88 21.46
N SER A 180 3.88 -0.97 22.57
CA SER A 180 4.63 0.17 23.12
C SER A 180 5.76 0.65 22.20
N PHE A 181 6.32 -0.21 21.35
CA PHE A 181 7.39 0.15 20.42
C PHE A 181 6.86 1.07 19.31
N LEU A 182 5.57 0.91 18.93
CA LEU A 182 4.96 1.56 17.79
C LEU A 182 4.39 2.94 18.10
N LYS A 183 4.11 3.26 19.39
CA LYS A 183 3.60 4.56 19.78
C LYS A 183 4.53 5.68 19.35
N SER A 184 4.04 6.59 18.50
CA SER A 184 4.82 7.69 17.92
C SER A 184 3.93 8.90 17.64
N ASP A 185 4.53 10.07 17.51
CA ASP A 185 3.81 11.30 17.17
C ASP A 185 3.51 11.42 15.66
N GLY A 186 4.16 10.59 14.86
CA GLY A 186 3.89 10.40 13.45
C GLY A 186 4.48 9.10 12.96
N ALA A 187 3.87 8.50 11.93
CA ALA A 187 4.39 7.33 11.23
C ALA A 187 4.37 7.55 9.72
N VAL A 188 5.42 7.09 9.06
CA VAL A 188 5.54 7.07 7.61
C VAL A 188 5.46 5.62 7.15
N ASN A 189 4.58 5.36 6.21
CA ASN A 189 4.44 4.05 5.58
C ASN A 189 5.23 4.03 4.27
N GLU A 190 6.32 3.26 4.24
CA GLU A 190 7.14 2.94 3.07
C GLU A 190 7.84 4.11 2.38
N MET A 191 7.18 5.22 2.15
CA MET A 191 7.80 6.33 1.44
C MET A 191 7.23 7.70 1.81
N LEU A 192 8.08 8.70 1.72
CA LEU A 192 7.74 10.09 1.97
C LEU A 192 8.45 10.98 0.95
N VAL A 193 8.02 10.92 -0.32
CA VAL A 193 8.69 11.63 -1.43
C VAL A 193 7.92 12.85 -1.88
N SER A 194 8.58 14.01 -1.91
CA SER A 194 8.11 15.23 -2.56
C SER A 194 9.21 15.79 -3.45
N THR A 195 8.95 15.88 -4.76
CA THR A 195 9.91 16.37 -5.75
C THR A 195 9.65 17.83 -6.06
N PRO A 196 10.68 18.71 -5.99
CA PRO A 196 10.54 20.14 -6.29
C PRO A 196 9.92 20.40 -7.67
N GLY A 197 8.82 21.16 -7.68
CA GLY A 197 8.12 21.53 -8.91
C GLY A 197 7.20 20.44 -9.50
N SER A 198 7.10 19.26 -8.88
CA SER A 198 6.16 18.21 -9.28
C SER A 198 4.98 18.13 -8.31
N PRO A 199 3.74 17.88 -8.78
CA PRO A 199 2.61 17.62 -7.89
C PRO A 199 2.91 16.46 -6.94
N SER A 200 2.50 16.61 -5.67
CA SER A 200 2.63 15.59 -4.63
C SER A 200 1.27 15.22 -4.05
N GLU A 201 1.14 13.99 -3.65
CA GLU A 201 -0.05 13.41 -3.05
C GLU A 201 0.31 12.81 -1.70
N ILE A 202 -0.42 13.19 -0.65
CA ILE A 202 -0.30 12.64 0.70
C ILE A 202 -1.52 11.79 0.97
N TYR A 203 -1.30 10.53 1.27
CA TYR A 203 -2.35 9.56 1.59
C TYR A 203 -2.37 9.34 3.10
N CYS A 204 -3.55 9.52 3.71
CA CYS A 204 -3.73 9.45 5.16
C CYS A 204 -4.20 8.08 5.67
N GLY A 205 -4.10 7.06 4.86
CA GLY A 205 -4.49 5.69 5.12
C GLY A 205 -4.71 4.91 3.84
N VAL A 206 -5.16 3.68 3.97
CA VAL A 206 -5.42 2.76 2.85
C VAL A 206 -6.76 2.05 3.04
N LYS A 207 -7.34 1.56 1.93
CA LYS A 207 -8.47 0.64 2.01
C LYS A 207 -8.04 -0.68 2.63
N GLY A 208 -8.95 -1.31 3.35
CA GLY A 208 -8.81 -2.72 3.64
C GLY A 208 -9.13 -3.56 2.42
N ASP A 209 -8.77 -4.84 2.46
CA ASP A 209 -9.24 -5.80 1.47
C ASP A 209 -9.48 -7.18 2.10
N VAL A 210 -10.33 -7.94 1.43
CA VAL A 210 -10.52 -9.35 1.71
C VAL A 210 -10.91 -10.07 0.43
N TYR A 211 -10.32 -11.22 0.23
CA TYR A 211 -10.51 -12.04 -0.93
C TYR A 211 -11.29 -13.31 -0.55
N PHE A 212 -12.42 -13.56 -1.20
CA PHE A 212 -13.21 -14.75 -0.99
C PHE A 212 -13.22 -15.65 -2.23
N GLU A 213 -13.16 -16.96 -1.99
CA GLU A 213 -13.56 -17.95 -2.98
C GLU A 213 -14.98 -18.43 -2.66
N LEU A 214 -15.88 -18.29 -3.62
CA LEU A 214 -17.27 -18.78 -3.55
C LEU A 214 -17.40 -20.00 -4.43
N LYS A 215 -17.89 -21.13 -3.87
CA LYS A 215 -18.06 -22.40 -4.59
C LYS A 215 -19.50 -22.90 -4.56
N ALA A 216 -19.98 -23.33 -5.70
CA ALA A 216 -21.19 -24.16 -5.86
C ALA A 216 -20.78 -25.54 -6.31
N GLY A 217 -21.34 -26.57 -5.71
CA GLY A 217 -21.02 -27.98 -5.99
C GLY A 217 -20.58 -28.73 -4.74
N GLY A 218 -20.20 -30.01 -4.89
CA GLY A 218 -19.69 -30.83 -3.78
C GLY A 218 -20.72 -31.25 -2.72
N SER A 219 -21.97 -30.82 -2.84
CA SER A 219 -23.05 -31.19 -1.95
C SER A 219 -24.04 -32.13 -2.64
N PRO A 220 -24.90 -32.87 -1.90
CA PRO A 220 -25.94 -33.73 -2.48
C PRO A 220 -26.94 -33.01 -3.39
N THR A 221 -26.97 -31.67 -3.35
CA THR A 221 -27.82 -30.85 -4.24
C THR A 221 -27.34 -30.89 -5.69
N PHE A 222 -26.03 -31.10 -5.92
CA PHE A 222 -25.44 -31.09 -7.24
C PHE A 222 -24.98 -32.49 -7.68
N PRO A 223 -24.86 -32.71 -9.00
CA PRO A 223 -24.32 -33.98 -9.47
C PRO A 223 -22.84 -34.14 -9.03
N ASN A 224 -22.41 -35.37 -8.78
CA ASN A 224 -21.05 -35.68 -8.34
C ASN A 224 -20.01 -35.65 -9.50
N ARG A 225 -20.45 -35.41 -10.72
CA ARG A 225 -19.66 -35.25 -11.94
C ARG A 225 -20.47 -34.50 -12.98
N ASP A 226 -19.79 -33.97 -14.00
CA ASP A 226 -20.44 -33.41 -15.15
C ASP A 226 -21.34 -34.44 -15.84
N VAL A 227 -22.52 -34.03 -16.24
CA VAL A 227 -23.50 -34.88 -16.90
C VAL A 227 -23.90 -34.30 -18.26
N HIS A 228 -24.45 -35.13 -19.15
CA HIS A 228 -24.90 -34.68 -20.46
C HIS A 228 -25.98 -33.61 -20.34
N SER A 229 -25.85 -32.50 -21.11
CA SER A 229 -26.76 -31.34 -21.04
C SER A 229 -28.20 -31.64 -21.40
N GLY A 230 -28.49 -32.76 -22.04
CA GLY A 230 -29.85 -33.26 -22.24
C GLY A 230 -30.66 -33.44 -20.96
N TYR A 231 -29.99 -33.53 -19.79
CA TYR A 231 -30.61 -33.62 -18.48
C TYR A 231 -30.73 -32.25 -17.77
N ALA A 232 -30.47 -31.14 -18.46
CA ALA A 232 -30.44 -29.79 -17.82
C ALA A 232 -31.74 -29.37 -17.17
N ASN A 233 -32.89 -29.89 -17.61
CA ASN A 233 -34.20 -29.62 -16.98
C ASN A 233 -34.47 -30.46 -15.71
N ALA A 234 -33.60 -31.44 -15.42
CA ALA A 234 -33.76 -32.38 -14.30
C ALA A 234 -32.63 -32.28 -13.26
N ILE A 235 -31.47 -31.79 -13.67
CA ILE A 235 -30.25 -31.79 -12.84
C ILE A 235 -29.83 -30.35 -12.54
N PRO A 236 -29.62 -29.96 -11.27
CA PRO A 236 -29.13 -28.66 -10.87
C PRO A 236 -27.77 -28.34 -11.49
N ASN A 237 -27.61 -27.12 -11.97
CA ASN A 237 -26.42 -26.62 -12.63
C ASN A 237 -25.65 -25.68 -11.67
N ALA A 238 -24.45 -26.09 -11.27
CA ALA A 238 -23.63 -25.33 -10.32
C ALA A 238 -23.23 -23.95 -10.84
N ALA A 239 -22.99 -23.80 -12.17
CA ALA A 239 -22.68 -22.50 -12.76
C ALA A 239 -23.83 -21.48 -12.60
N TRP A 240 -25.06 -21.89 -12.97
CA TRP A 240 -26.22 -21.03 -12.78
C TRP A 240 -26.46 -20.70 -11.32
N ARG A 241 -26.27 -21.65 -10.42
CA ARG A 241 -26.41 -21.44 -8.97
C ARG A 241 -25.47 -20.35 -8.48
N LEU A 242 -24.20 -20.41 -8.88
CA LEU A 242 -23.18 -19.43 -8.49
C LEU A 242 -23.45 -18.06 -9.14
N ILE A 243 -23.82 -18.01 -10.42
CA ILE A 243 -24.17 -16.77 -11.11
C ILE A 243 -25.33 -16.05 -10.40
N TRP A 244 -26.38 -16.78 -10.04
CA TRP A 244 -27.49 -16.18 -9.31
C TRP A 244 -27.10 -15.70 -7.91
N ALA A 245 -26.25 -16.41 -7.19
CA ALA A 245 -25.73 -15.96 -5.91
C ALA A 245 -24.92 -14.67 -6.08
N LEU A 246 -23.96 -14.63 -7.01
CA LEU A 246 -23.15 -13.45 -7.32
C LEU A 246 -23.99 -12.25 -7.75
N SER A 247 -25.06 -12.45 -8.50
CA SER A 247 -25.95 -11.38 -8.93
C SER A 247 -26.73 -10.70 -7.80
N THR A 248 -26.71 -11.29 -6.59
CA THR A 248 -27.31 -10.66 -5.39
C THR A 248 -26.36 -9.75 -4.63
N LEU A 249 -25.06 -9.76 -4.95
CA LEU A 249 -24.06 -8.99 -4.23
C LEU A 249 -24.02 -7.53 -4.66
N LYS A 250 -24.43 -7.25 -5.91
CA LYS A 250 -24.31 -5.95 -6.54
C LYS A 250 -25.44 -5.75 -7.55
N ASP A 251 -26.00 -4.55 -7.63
CA ASP A 251 -27.00 -4.21 -8.64
C ASP A 251 -26.36 -3.65 -9.93
N LYS A 252 -27.25 -3.38 -10.92
CA LYS A 252 -26.82 -2.82 -12.22
C LYS A 252 -26.28 -1.37 -12.13
N ASP A 253 -26.57 -0.68 -11.05
CA ASP A 253 -26.12 0.69 -10.76
C ASP A 253 -24.83 0.69 -9.89
N ASP A 254 -24.16 -0.45 -9.84
CA ASP A 254 -22.88 -0.69 -9.14
C ASP A 254 -22.96 -0.57 -7.61
N ARG A 255 -24.15 -0.65 -7.02
CA ARG A 255 -24.34 -0.61 -5.58
C ARG A 255 -24.18 -2.00 -4.98
N ILE A 256 -23.46 -2.08 -3.89
CA ILE A 256 -23.35 -3.32 -3.10
C ILE A 256 -24.69 -3.53 -2.42
N THR A 257 -25.30 -4.70 -2.64
CA THR A 257 -26.66 -5.04 -2.14
C THR A 257 -26.62 -6.08 -1.03
N ILE A 258 -25.47 -6.27 -0.40
CA ILE A 258 -25.31 -7.13 0.77
C ILE A 258 -26.04 -6.48 1.95
N ASP A 259 -26.95 -7.23 2.58
CA ASP A 259 -27.75 -6.70 3.69
C ASP A 259 -26.89 -6.26 4.87
N GLY A 260 -27.11 -5.04 5.37
CA GLY A 260 -26.36 -4.44 6.47
C GLY A 260 -25.03 -3.78 6.08
N TRP A 261 -24.60 -3.90 4.81
CA TRP A 261 -23.35 -3.33 4.34
C TRP A 261 -23.33 -1.79 4.42
N ASP A 262 -24.34 -1.13 3.90
CA ASP A 262 -24.42 0.34 3.88
C ASP A 262 -24.43 0.98 5.28
N ALA A 263 -24.90 0.25 6.30
CA ALA A 263 -24.91 0.73 7.68
C ALA A 263 -23.51 0.89 8.29
N LEU A 264 -22.50 0.26 7.69
CA LEU A 264 -21.11 0.31 8.11
C LEU A 264 -20.25 1.25 7.24
N VAL A 265 -20.82 1.81 6.18
CA VAL A 265 -20.13 2.80 5.34
C VAL A 265 -20.37 4.19 5.92
N ARG A 266 -19.31 4.81 6.43
CA ARG A 266 -19.39 6.17 6.99
C ARG A 266 -19.70 7.20 5.90
N GLU A 267 -20.45 8.22 6.25
CA GLU A 267 -20.55 9.43 5.42
C GLU A 267 -19.18 10.11 5.30
N ILE A 268 -18.88 10.64 4.13
CA ILE A 268 -17.65 11.41 3.88
C ILE A 268 -17.76 12.74 4.62
N SER A 269 -16.79 13.05 5.48
CA SER A 269 -16.77 14.32 6.22
C SER A 269 -16.63 15.53 5.27
N GLU A 270 -17.01 16.71 5.76
CA GLU A 270 -16.85 17.95 4.97
C GLU A 270 -15.39 18.23 4.64
N GLU A 271 -14.47 17.95 5.57
CA GLU A 271 -13.03 18.12 5.38
C GLU A 271 -12.50 17.16 4.33
N ASP A 272 -12.85 15.87 4.40
CA ASP A 272 -12.46 14.87 3.41
C ASP A 272 -13.01 15.23 2.02
N ARG A 273 -14.28 15.64 1.95
CA ARG A 273 -14.91 16.06 0.70
C ARG A 273 -14.23 17.28 0.07
N ALA A 274 -13.84 18.24 0.89
CA ALA A 274 -13.09 19.42 0.42
C ALA A 274 -11.74 19.01 -0.17
N ALA A 275 -11.00 18.13 0.51
CA ALA A 275 -9.73 17.62 0.02
C ALA A 275 -9.87 16.84 -1.30
N LEU A 276 -10.90 15.98 -1.41
CA LEU A 276 -11.21 15.26 -2.64
C LEU A 276 -11.63 16.19 -3.77
N THR A 277 -12.32 17.29 -3.47
CA THR A 277 -12.70 18.30 -4.46
C THR A 277 -11.48 18.99 -5.04
N GLU A 278 -10.49 19.32 -4.20
CA GLU A 278 -9.20 19.86 -4.64
C GLU A 278 -8.46 18.91 -5.60
N TYR A 279 -8.64 17.61 -5.45
CA TYR A 279 -7.94 16.57 -6.24
C TYR A 279 -8.68 16.20 -7.55
N SER A 280 -9.98 16.49 -7.66
CA SER A 280 -10.91 15.85 -8.61
C SER A 280 -10.69 16.15 -10.11
N GLU A 281 -9.77 17.05 -10.49
CA GLU A 281 -9.76 17.63 -11.86
C GLU A 281 -9.28 16.65 -12.96
N ASP A 282 -8.40 15.68 -12.66
CA ASP A 282 -7.68 14.91 -13.69
C ASP A 282 -7.86 13.38 -13.69
N LEU A 283 -8.42 12.79 -12.62
CA LEU A 283 -8.45 11.33 -12.46
C LEU A 283 -9.17 10.61 -13.60
N GLY A 284 -10.32 11.13 -14.02
CA GLY A 284 -11.11 10.50 -15.09
C GLY A 284 -10.41 10.53 -16.46
N ALA A 285 -9.69 11.61 -16.75
CA ALA A 285 -8.90 11.73 -17.97
C ALA A 285 -7.69 10.76 -17.94
N ALA A 286 -7.00 10.67 -16.81
CA ALA A 286 -5.88 9.76 -16.62
C ALA A 286 -6.30 8.30 -16.78
N LEU A 287 -7.37 7.85 -16.09
CA LEU A 287 -7.87 6.48 -16.21
C LEU A 287 -8.30 6.12 -17.64
N LYS A 288 -8.93 7.06 -18.35
CA LYS A 288 -9.31 6.83 -19.76
C LYS A 288 -8.10 6.70 -20.66
N ALA A 289 -7.06 7.50 -20.44
CA ALA A 289 -5.83 7.45 -21.22
C ALA A 289 -5.02 6.16 -20.94
N ASP A 290 -4.81 5.84 -19.67
CA ASP A 290 -3.95 4.73 -19.25
C ASP A 290 -4.53 3.35 -19.61
N TYR A 291 -5.86 3.22 -19.52
CA TYR A 291 -6.56 1.95 -19.76
C TYR A 291 -7.36 1.90 -21.09
N GLY A 292 -7.27 2.93 -21.93
CA GLY A 292 -7.97 2.97 -23.21
C GLY A 292 -9.50 2.99 -23.09
N LEU A 293 -10.04 3.59 -22.02
CA LEU A 293 -11.48 3.58 -21.75
C LEU A 293 -12.20 4.68 -22.54
N GLY A 294 -13.34 4.35 -23.15
CA GLY A 294 -14.22 5.36 -23.73
C GLY A 294 -14.98 6.19 -22.67
N LYS A 295 -15.25 5.59 -21.52
CA LYS A 295 -15.90 6.23 -20.35
C LYS A 295 -15.54 5.47 -19.08
N THR A 296 -15.62 6.15 -17.95
CA THR A 296 -15.52 5.55 -16.60
C THR A 296 -16.76 4.70 -16.28
N LEU A 297 -16.68 3.92 -15.21
CA LEU A 297 -17.82 3.14 -14.73
C LEU A 297 -19.03 4.06 -14.46
N LEU A 298 -20.18 3.72 -15.02
CA LEU A 298 -21.41 4.51 -14.99
C LEU A 298 -21.29 5.95 -15.54
N GLY A 299 -20.15 6.28 -16.16
CA GLY A 299 -19.88 7.64 -16.63
C GLY A 299 -19.55 8.65 -15.53
N ARG A 300 -19.18 8.18 -14.33
CA ARG A 300 -18.77 9.05 -13.22
C ARG A 300 -17.57 9.91 -13.61
N GLU A 301 -17.59 11.18 -13.21
CA GLU A 301 -16.52 12.17 -13.48
C GLU A 301 -16.32 13.07 -12.26
N GLY A 302 -15.19 13.80 -12.22
CA GLY A 302 -14.93 14.79 -11.18
C GLY A 302 -15.00 14.22 -9.77
N LEU A 303 -15.64 14.94 -8.85
CA LEU A 303 -15.73 14.57 -7.44
C LEU A 303 -16.41 13.21 -7.21
N GLU A 304 -17.49 12.91 -7.94
CA GLU A 304 -18.20 11.63 -7.82
C GLU A 304 -17.27 10.43 -8.11
N LEU A 305 -16.43 10.56 -9.15
CA LEU A 305 -15.45 9.53 -9.48
C LEU A 305 -14.40 9.38 -8.37
N VAL A 306 -13.88 10.50 -7.88
CA VAL A 306 -12.84 10.51 -6.83
C VAL A 306 -13.38 9.94 -5.52
N GLU A 307 -14.59 10.32 -5.10
CA GLU A 307 -15.25 9.74 -3.93
C GLU A 307 -15.45 8.23 -4.09
N SER A 308 -15.85 7.76 -5.28
CA SER A 308 -16.05 6.34 -5.53
C SER A 308 -14.74 5.54 -5.48
N VAL A 309 -13.64 6.10 -5.99
CA VAL A 309 -12.33 5.44 -5.98
C VAL A 309 -11.71 5.38 -4.58
N PHE A 310 -11.73 6.49 -3.85
CA PHE A 310 -10.99 6.59 -2.59
C PHE A 310 -11.81 6.29 -1.33
N MET A 311 -13.12 6.59 -1.33
CA MET A 311 -13.95 6.55 -0.12
C MET A 311 -15.06 5.51 -0.15
N SER A 312 -15.35 4.87 -1.28
CA SER A 312 -16.38 3.86 -1.36
C SER A 312 -15.82 2.45 -1.33
N PRO A 313 -16.48 1.49 -0.68
CA PRO A 313 -16.12 0.09 -0.80
C PRO A 313 -16.42 -0.43 -2.21
N SER A 314 -15.76 -1.52 -2.60
CA SER A 314 -16.04 -2.16 -3.89
C SER A 314 -16.09 -3.67 -3.77
N VAL A 315 -16.81 -4.31 -4.70
CA VAL A 315 -16.88 -5.77 -4.87
C VAL A 315 -16.57 -6.09 -6.32
N THR A 316 -15.56 -6.90 -6.56
CA THR A 316 -15.07 -7.24 -7.89
C THR A 316 -14.96 -8.75 -8.07
N ILE A 317 -15.55 -9.29 -9.14
CA ILE A 317 -15.31 -10.68 -9.55
C ILE A 317 -14.00 -10.69 -10.33
N SER A 318 -12.92 -11.21 -9.75
CA SER A 318 -11.60 -11.28 -10.35
C SER A 318 -11.31 -12.63 -11.00
N GLY A 319 -12.14 -13.64 -10.73
CA GLY A 319 -12.04 -14.94 -11.35
C GLY A 319 -13.39 -15.67 -11.37
N PHE A 320 -13.67 -16.42 -12.46
CA PHE A 320 -14.85 -17.27 -12.55
C PHE A 320 -14.50 -18.53 -13.36
N GLY A 321 -14.84 -19.69 -12.84
CA GLY A 321 -14.58 -20.97 -13.49
C GLY A 321 -15.73 -21.96 -13.33
N SER A 322 -16.15 -22.58 -14.43
CA SER A 322 -17.11 -23.70 -14.43
C SER A 322 -17.14 -24.43 -15.76
N GLY A 323 -17.44 -25.71 -15.72
CA GLY A 323 -17.66 -26.52 -16.92
C GLY A 323 -16.42 -26.64 -17.80
N TYR A 324 -16.65 -26.85 -19.12
CA TYR A 324 -15.57 -27.08 -20.09
C TYR A 324 -14.94 -25.77 -20.56
N GLN A 325 -13.62 -25.65 -20.39
CA GLN A 325 -12.82 -24.48 -20.78
C GLN A 325 -11.88 -24.76 -21.99
N GLY A 326 -11.90 -26.02 -22.52
CA GLY A 326 -11.05 -26.38 -23.64
C GLY A 326 -11.60 -25.94 -25.00
N PRO A 327 -10.86 -26.14 -26.10
CA PRO A 327 -11.29 -25.80 -27.44
C PRO A 327 -12.49 -26.66 -27.91
N GLY A 328 -13.37 -26.07 -28.71
CA GLY A 328 -14.58 -26.73 -29.22
C GLY A 328 -15.72 -26.72 -28.22
N SER A 329 -16.73 -27.59 -28.43
CA SER A 329 -17.93 -27.69 -27.58
C SER A 329 -18.00 -29.01 -26.82
N LYS A 330 -18.48 -28.93 -25.54
CA LYS A 330 -18.82 -30.11 -24.74
C LYS A 330 -20.17 -29.85 -24.05
N THR A 331 -21.16 -30.66 -24.41
CA THR A 331 -22.55 -30.49 -24.00
C THR A 331 -22.77 -31.11 -22.61
N ILE A 332 -22.51 -30.33 -21.53
CA ILE A 332 -22.58 -30.76 -20.14
C ILE A 332 -23.42 -29.85 -19.25
N VAL A 333 -23.90 -30.40 -18.14
CA VAL A 333 -24.29 -29.66 -16.93
C VAL A 333 -23.13 -29.76 -15.97
N PRO A 334 -22.46 -28.66 -15.64
CA PRO A 334 -21.31 -28.67 -14.73
C PRO A 334 -21.71 -29.05 -13.29
N CYS A 335 -20.92 -29.91 -12.67
CA CYS A 335 -21.11 -30.34 -11.29
C CYS A 335 -20.57 -29.34 -10.26
N SER A 336 -19.69 -28.41 -10.68
CA SER A 336 -19.08 -27.42 -9.82
C SER A 336 -18.86 -26.09 -10.55
N ALA A 337 -18.82 -25.02 -9.78
CA ALA A 337 -18.44 -23.69 -10.21
C ALA A 337 -17.71 -22.98 -9.08
N SER A 338 -16.74 -22.12 -9.39
CA SER A 338 -16.06 -21.27 -8.42
C SER A 338 -15.93 -19.84 -8.93
N ALA A 339 -15.94 -18.90 -8.01
CA ALA A 339 -15.64 -17.49 -8.28
C ALA A 339 -14.69 -16.95 -7.21
N LYS A 340 -13.76 -16.12 -7.64
CA LYS A 340 -12.91 -15.32 -6.75
C LYS A 340 -13.43 -13.90 -6.72
N VAL A 341 -13.68 -13.38 -5.53
CA VAL A 341 -14.31 -12.08 -5.31
C VAL A 341 -13.46 -11.26 -4.36
N ASP A 342 -13.00 -10.11 -4.84
CA ASP A 342 -12.23 -9.12 -4.11
C ASP A 342 -13.18 -8.05 -3.53
N PHE A 343 -13.04 -7.78 -2.26
CA PHE A 343 -13.75 -6.70 -1.56
C PHE A 343 -12.75 -5.66 -1.09
N ARG A 344 -12.90 -4.40 -1.55
CA ARG A 344 -12.17 -3.28 -0.96
C ARG A 344 -13.03 -2.65 0.12
N LEU A 345 -12.42 -2.51 1.31
CA LEU A 345 -13.11 -2.13 2.52
C LEU A 345 -12.78 -0.68 2.90
N VAL A 346 -13.72 -0.02 3.57
CA VAL A 346 -13.56 1.34 4.11
C VAL A 346 -13.70 1.27 5.65
N PRO A 347 -13.31 2.31 6.41
CA PRO A 347 -13.40 2.29 7.87
C PRO A 347 -14.74 1.76 8.40
N ASP A 348 -14.69 0.91 9.43
CA ASP A 348 -15.77 0.13 10.07
C ASP A 348 -16.17 -1.17 9.33
N LEU A 349 -15.75 -1.38 8.11
CA LEU A 349 -15.86 -2.65 7.40
C LEU A 349 -14.54 -3.43 7.56
N THR A 350 -14.50 -4.37 8.49
CA THR A 350 -13.36 -5.29 8.64
C THR A 350 -13.55 -6.54 7.79
N PRO A 351 -12.47 -7.28 7.45
CA PRO A 351 -12.56 -8.58 6.77
C PRO A 351 -13.54 -9.56 7.42
N ASP A 352 -13.46 -9.72 8.75
CA ASP A 352 -14.37 -10.61 9.52
C ASP A 352 -15.83 -10.16 9.37
N LYS A 353 -16.07 -8.85 9.41
CA LYS A 353 -17.41 -8.31 9.26
C LYS A 353 -17.95 -8.47 7.84
N ALA A 354 -17.09 -8.32 6.84
CA ALA A 354 -17.44 -8.58 5.45
C ALA A 354 -17.81 -10.06 5.23
N GLU A 355 -17.06 -10.99 5.82
CA GLU A 355 -17.38 -12.41 5.78
C GLU A 355 -18.73 -12.73 6.43
N GLU A 356 -18.96 -12.21 7.65
CA GLU A 356 -20.24 -12.38 8.37
C GLU A 356 -21.42 -11.92 7.53
N LEU A 357 -21.35 -10.68 7.00
CA LEU A 357 -22.41 -10.08 6.20
C LEU A 357 -22.64 -10.84 4.89
N LEU A 358 -21.57 -11.26 4.19
CA LEU A 358 -21.66 -12.03 2.96
C LEU A 358 -22.35 -13.38 3.19
N LYS A 359 -21.93 -14.14 4.20
CA LYS A 359 -22.54 -15.44 4.54
C LYS A 359 -24.01 -15.27 4.94
N ALA A 360 -24.32 -14.31 5.79
CA ALA A 360 -25.71 -14.04 6.20
C ALA A 360 -26.59 -13.64 5.02
N HIS A 361 -26.07 -12.79 4.12
CA HIS A 361 -26.78 -12.37 2.90
C HIS A 361 -27.10 -13.56 1.99
N LEU A 362 -26.09 -14.40 1.70
CA LEU A 362 -26.29 -15.59 0.86
C LEU A 362 -27.34 -16.54 1.44
N VAL A 363 -27.30 -16.80 2.75
CA VAL A 363 -28.35 -17.58 3.42
C VAL A 363 -29.72 -16.96 3.27
N LYS A 364 -29.87 -15.67 3.54
CA LYS A 364 -31.14 -14.93 3.43
C LYS A 364 -31.69 -14.94 2.00
N LYS A 365 -30.81 -14.88 0.99
CA LYS A 365 -31.20 -14.94 -0.43
C LYS A 365 -31.45 -16.36 -0.94
N GLY A 366 -31.32 -17.37 -0.07
CA GLY A 366 -31.56 -18.77 -0.41
C GLY A 366 -30.34 -19.46 -1.07
N PHE A 367 -29.14 -18.93 -0.89
CA PHE A 367 -27.86 -19.43 -1.39
C PHE A 367 -26.94 -19.94 -0.28
N GLY A 368 -27.49 -20.42 0.82
CA GLY A 368 -26.69 -20.93 1.94
C GLY A 368 -25.91 -22.24 1.65
N ASP A 369 -26.11 -22.81 0.47
CA ASP A 369 -25.36 -23.94 -0.06
C ASP A 369 -24.08 -23.52 -0.84
N ILE A 370 -23.83 -22.23 -1.02
CA ILE A 370 -22.59 -21.71 -1.55
C ILE A 370 -21.54 -21.72 -0.43
N GLU A 371 -20.45 -22.41 -0.66
CA GLU A 371 -19.29 -22.39 0.23
C GLU A 371 -18.57 -21.04 0.06
N VAL A 372 -18.25 -20.38 1.18
CA VAL A 372 -17.51 -19.12 1.22
C VAL A 372 -16.25 -19.36 2.04
N THR A 373 -15.10 -19.24 1.39
CA THR A 373 -13.77 -19.39 2.00
C THR A 373 -13.01 -18.07 1.85
N MET A 374 -12.56 -17.49 2.98
CA MET A 374 -11.63 -16.37 2.96
C MET A 374 -10.26 -16.89 2.51
N LEU A 375 -9.63 -16.22 1.56
CA LEU A 375 -8.29 -16.53 1.10
C LEU A 375 -7.24 -15.78 1.92
N ASP A 376 -5.98 -16.15 1.74
CA ASP A 376 -4.89 -16.05 2.71
C ASP A 376 -4.53 -14.65 3.24
N THR A 377 -4.89 -13.56 2.57
CA THR A 377 -4.55 -12.21 3.02
C THR A 377 -5.79 -11.35 3.18
N ALA A 378 -5.86 -10.63 4.29
CA ALA A 378 -6.92 -9.67 4.55
C ALA A 378 -6.36 -8.53 5.41
N PHE A 379 -6.69 -7.30 5.05
CA PHE A 379 -6.26 -6.11 5.78
C PHE A 379 -7.46 -5.29 6.24
N ASP A 380 -7.41 -4.83 7.48
CA ASP A 380 -8.34 -3.81 7.95
C ASP A 380 -8.06 -2.49 7.23
N PRO A 381 -9.08 -1.68 6.93
CA PRO A 381 -8.86 -0.33 6.43
C PRO A 381 -8.24 0.55 7.52
N SER A 382 -7.41 1.50 7.12
CA SER A 382 -6.84 2.50 8.03
C SER A 382 -7.11 3.91 7.52
N LYS A 383 -7.28 4.86 8.46
CA LYS A 383 -7.44 6.27 8.12
C LYS A 383 -7.02 7.16 9.28
N THR A 384 -5.99 7.95 9.09
CA THR A 384 -5.67 9.11 9.93
C THR A 384 -6.53 10.30 9.50
N PRO A 385 -7.14 11.05 10.42
CA PRO A 385 -7.86 12.27 10.04
C PRO A 385 -6.94 13.26 9.31
N ILE A 386 -7.40 13.82 8.19
CA ILE A 386 -6.60 14.82 7.44
C ILE A 386 -6.31 16.10 8.25
N THR A 387 -7.04 16.29 9.35
CA THR A 387 -6.87 17.39 10.30
C THR A 387 -5.85 17.08 11.40
N ASP A 388 -5.28 15.87 11.42
CA ASP A 388 -4.26 15.51 12.40
C ASP A 388 -3.03 16.45 12.31
N PRO A 389 -2.43 16.85 13.44
CA PRO A 389 -1.25 17.72 13.45
C PRO A 389 -0.08 17.18 12.61
N PHE A 390 0.17 15.87 12.63
CA PHE A 390 1.24 15.28 11.82
C PHE A 390 0.94 15.38 10.33
N ILE A 391 -0.30 15.10 9.91
CA ILE A 391 -0.72 15.23 8.49
C ILE A 391 -0.58 16.68 8.02
N ARG A 392 -0.98 17.66 8.84
CA ARG A 392 -0.81 19.09 8.51
C ARG A 392 0.66 19.45 8.36
N LEU A 393 1.51 18.96 9.26
CA LEU A 393 2.96 19.17 9.20
C LEU A 393 3.55 18.62 7.90
N VAL A 394 3.22 17.38 7.53
CA VAL A 394 3.68 16.75 6.28
C VAL A 394 3.18 17.54 5.06
N ARG A 395 1.91 17.99 5.07
CA ARG A 395 1.34 18.84 4.00
C ARG A 395 2.09 20.16 3.85
N GLU A 396 2.42 20.82 4.96
CA GLU A 396 3.18 22.07 4.94
C GLU A 396 4.59 21.87 4.38
N CYS A 397 5.28 20.80 4.82
CA CYS A 397 6.58 20.42 4.29
C CYS A 397 6.51 20.14 2.77
N SER A 398 5.56 19.32 2.35
CA SER A 398 5.38 18.97 0.94
C SER A 398 5.04 20.21 0.10
N SER A 399 4.11 21.06 0.57
CA SER A 399 3.72 22.28 -0.14
C SER A 399 4.89 23.26 -0.36
N GLU A 400 5.80 23.34 0.62
CA GLU A 400 7.03 24.14 0.47
C GLU A 400 7.97 23.56 -0.60
N VAL A 401 8.13 22.24 -0.57
CA VAL A 401 9.04 21.52 -1.48
C VAL A 401 8.56 21.58 -2.92
N VAL A 402 7.27 21.31 -3.16
CA VAL A 402 6.73 21.19 -4.52
C VAL A 402 6.36 22.51 -5.16
N ALA A 403 6.39 23.64 -4.45
CA ALA A 403 5.98 24.93 -4.99
C ALA A 403 6.71 25.30 -6.30
N PRO A 404 6.03 25.79 -7.33
CA PRO A 404 4.63 26.21 -7.37
C PRO A 404 3.62 25.08 -7.69
N ALA A 405 4.06 23.85 -7.81
CA ALA A 405 3.15 22.72 -8.02
C ALA A 405 2.24 22.50 -6.79
N ARG A 406 1.21 21.69 -6.95
CA ARG A 406 0.20 21.42 -5.92
C ARG A 406 0.61 20.24 -5.04
N CYS A 407 0.35 20.36 -3.75
CA CYS A 407 0.30 19.24 -2.80
C CYS A 407 -1.15 18.92 -2.47
N SER A 408 -1.61 17.72 -2.81
CA SER A 408 -2.96 17.23 -2.50
C SER A 408 -2.91 16.30 -1.28
N VAL A 409 -3.92 16.38 -0.41
CA VAL A 409 -4.09 15.43 0.69
C VAL A 409 -5.29 14.56 0.38
N LEU A 410 -5.10 13.26 0.40
CA LEU A 410 -6.12 12.25 0.14
C LEU A 410 -6.45 11.51 1.42
N PRO A 411 -7.74 11.45 1.81
CA PRO A 411 -8.14 10.79 3.05
C PRO A 411 -7.73 9.33 3.15
N MET A 412 -7.70 8.63 2.00
CA MET A 412 -7.28 7.24 1.87
C MET A 412 -6.63 7.00 0.51
N GLY A 413 -5.72 6.04 0.42
CA GLY A 413 -5.30 5.42 -0.83
C GLY A 413 -6.32 4.39 -1.33
N PHE A 414 -6.26 4.05 -2.61
CA PHE A 414 -7.12 3.01 -3.22
C PHE A 414 -6.58 1.60 -3.00
N GLY A 415 -5.29 1.46 -2.69
CA GLY A 415 -4.61 0.20 -2.38
C GLY A 415 -4.89 -0.27 -0.95
N SER A 416 -4.29 -1.40 -0.59
CA SER A 416 -4.35 -2.02 0.73
C SER A 416 -2.95 -2.45 1.17
N GLY A 417 -2.76 -2.66 2.46
CA GLY A 417 -1.49 -3.08 3.05
C GLY A 417 -1.60 -3.11 4.59
N PRO A 418 -0.53 -3.46 5.30
CA PRO A 418 -0.54 -3.69 6.74
C PRO A 418 -0.58 -2.40 7.58
N VAL A 419 -0.91 -1.27 6.97
CA VAL A 419 -0.87 0.07 7.57
C VAL A 419 -1.66 0.16 8.88
N GLU A 420 -2.78 -0.55 8.98
CA GLU A 420 -3.64 -0.56 10.16
C GLU A 420 -2.91 -1.12 11.40
N LEU A 421 -1.94 -2.02 11.21
CA LEU A 421 -1.21 -2.67 12.30
C LEU A 421 -0.36 -1.69 13.12
N PHE A 422 0.04 -0.57 12.55
CA PHE A 422 0.77 0.50 13.24
C PHE A 422 0.00 1.82 13.27
N ALA A 423 -0.91 2.08 12.33
CA ALA A 423 -1.73 3.30 12.31
C ALA A 423 -2.62 3.45 13.55
N ARG A 424 -2.95 2.35 14.24
CA ARG A 424 -3.67 2.37 15.52
C ARG A 424 -2.82 2.91 16.69
N TYR A 425 -1.50 3.05 16.50
CA TYR A 425 -0.54 3.50 17.52
C TYR A 425 0.09 4.86 17.20
N ALA A 426 0.00 5.31 15.95
CA ALA A 426 0.55 6.58 15.50
C ALA A 426 -0.25 7.15 14.32
N PRO A 427 -0.42 8.49 14.22
CA PRO A 427 -0.92 9.11 13.00
C PRO A 427 -0.04 8.72 11.83
N THR A 428 -0.64 8.18 10.76
CA THR A 428 0.12 7.56 9.66
C THR A 428 -0.21 8.21 8.33
N CYS A 429 0.80 8.42 7.50
CA CYS A 429 0.65 8.79 6.10
C CYS A 429 1.81 8.24 5.27
N PHE A 430 1.64 8.30 3.96
CA PHE A 430 2.73 8.23 2.99
C PHE A 430 2.56 9.37 1.98
N ALA A 431 3.65 9.77 1.33
CA ALA A 431 3.61 10.81 0.30
C ALA A 431 4.25 10.31 -0.99
N TRP A 432 3.66 10.68 -2.10
CA TRP A 432 4.11 10.27 -3.41
C TRP A 432 4.12 11.44 -4.40
N SER A 433 5.21 11.61 -5.14
CA SER A 433 5.29 12.60 -6.21
C SER A 433 5.05 11.95 -7.58
N ARG A 434 4.29 12.61 -8.45
CA ARG A 434 4.08 12.12 -9.82
C ARG A 434 5.38 11.93 -10.61
N ALA A 435 6.40 12.77 -10.36
CA ALA A 435 7.70 12.60 -11.00
C ALA A 435 8.40 11.31 -10.57
N ASP A 436 8.20 10.90 -9.32
CA ASP A 436 8.86 9.72 -8.74
C ASP A 436 8.10 8.43 -9.07
N SER A 437 6.77 8.50 -9.29
CA SER A 437 5.92 7.34 -9.60
C SER A 437 5.92 6.92 -11.07
N SER A 438 6.30 7.82 -11.98
CA SER A 438 6.20 7.55 -13.42
C SER A 438 7.20 6.50 -13.89
N GLY A 439 6.70 5.44 -14.54
CA GLY A 439 7.53 4.41 -15.17
C GLY A 439 8.31 3.55 -14.19
N THR A 440 7.81 3.36 -12.97
CA THR A 440 8.48 2.55 -11.93
C THR A 440 8.44 1.05 -12.21
N ASN A 441 7.43 0.58 -12.93
CA ASN A 441 7.20 -0.85 -13.18
C ASN A 441 7.13 -1.68 -11.88
N LEU A 442 6.44 -1.17 -10.85
CA LEU A 442 6.21 -1.90 -9.61
C LEU A 442 5.67 -3.31 -9.91
N HIS A 443 6.17 -4.33 -9.22
CA HIS A 443 5.85 -5.75 -9.37
C HIS A 443 6.09 -6.33 -10.77
N ALA A 444 6.67 -5.56 -11.71
CA ALA A 444 6.91 -5.96 -13.09
C ALA A 444 8.42 -5.99 -13.44
N PRO A 445 8.81 -6.66 -14.54
CA PRO A 445 10.18 -6.61 -15.03
C PRO A 445 10.66 -5.18 -15.31
N ASN A 446 11.94 -4.93 -15.07
CA ASN A 446 12.59 -3.62 -15.19
C ASN A 446 12.05 -2.59 -14.19
N GLU A 447 11.71 -3.02 -12.98
CA GLU A 447 11.47 -2.11 -11.87
C GLU A 447 12.59 -1.09 -11.78
N SER A 448 12.21 0.19 -11.66
CA SER A 448 13.20 1.28 -11.69
C SER A 448 12.69 2.54 -11.01
N TRP A 449 13.61 3.29 -10.43
CA TRP A 449 13.31 4.58 -9.81
C TRP A 449 14.20 5.70 -10.39
N PRO A 450 13.74 6.94 -10.56
CA PRO A 450 14.65 8.04 -10.89
C PRO A 450 15.73 8.17 -9.82
N VAL A 451 16.99 8.30 -10.20
CA VAL A 451 18.10 8.43 -9.23
C VAL A 451 17.86 9.62 -8.29
N GLY A 452 17.34 10.72 -8.81
CA GLY A 452 17.01 11.91 -8.02
C GLY A 452 15.94 11.67 -6.94
N SER A 453 15.10 10.64 -7.06
CA SER A 453 14.08 10.31 -6.06
C SER A 453 14.70 9.91 -4.72
N LEU A 454 15.83 9.18 -4.74
CA LEU A 454 16.61 8.89 -3.52
C LEU A 454 17.00 10.17 -2.78
N SER A 455 17.54 11.14 -3.52
CA SER A 455 17.95 12.44 -2.92
C SER A 455 16.76 13.24 -2.41
N ASN A 456 15.64 13.21 -3.14
CA ASN A 456 14.43 13.93 -2.76
C ASN A 456 13.84 13.35 -1.47
N GLU A 457 13.76 12.01 -1.35
CA GLU A 457 13.26 11.34 -0.16
C GLU A 457 14.15 11.55 1.04
N MET A 458 15.47 11.38 0.91
CA MET A 458 16.45 11.71 1.95
C MET A 458 16.25 13.13 2.50
N ALA A 459 16.06 14.12 1.63
CA ALA A 459 15.88 15.51 2.03
C ALA A 459 14.51 15.75 2.66
N PHE A 460 13.47 15.06 2.17
CA PHE A 460 12.11 15.27 2.64
C PHE A 460 11.87 14.63 4.00
N VAL A 461 12.31 13.39 4.24
CA VAL A 461 12.22 12.76 5.57
C VAL A 461 13.00 13.56 6.61
N ALA A 462 14.19 14.07 6.26
CA ALA A 462 14.96 14.97 7.12
C ALA A 462 14.19 16.26 7.47
N LEU A 463 13.51 16.88 6.48
CA LEU A 463 12.68 18.06 6.72
C LEU A 463 11.51 17.76 7.64
N VAL A 464 10.80 16.65 7.42
CA VAL A 464 9.66 16.24 8.25
C VAL A 464 10.10 15.96 9.68
N ALA A 465 11.19 15.20 9.87
CA ALA A 465 11.75 14.91 11.19
C ALA A 465 12.17 16.20 11.93
N GLN A 466 12.81 17.12 11.21
CA GLN A 466 13.21 18.42 11.79
C GLN A 466 12.01 19.23 12.26
N ARG A 467 10.94 19.30 11.46
CA ARG A 467 9.75 20.07 11.80
C ARG A 467 8.93 19.41 12.89
N LEU A 468 8.85 18.08 12.89
CA LEU A 468 8.20 17.34 13.98
C LEU A 468 8.86 17.60 15.33
N GLY A 469 10.19 17.65 15.37
CA GLY A 469 10.92 17.96 16.60
C GLY A 469 10.85 19.42 17.04
N SER A 470 10.31 20.30 16.19
CA SER A 470 10.14 21.74 16.49
C SER A 470 8.68 22.13 16.73
N SER A 471 7.73 21.18 16.63
CA SER A 471 6.28 21.39 16.75
C SER A 471 5.74 21.29 18.17
#